data_fdd1ddb9c8fa07e98f29ec2fdbca5e61
#
_entry.id   fdd1ddb9c8fa07e98f29ec2fdbca5e61
#
_cell.length_a   1.000
_cell.length_b   1.000
_cell.length_c   1.000
_cell.angle_alpha   90.00
_cell.angle_beta   90.00
_cell.angle_gamma   90.00
#
_symmetry.space_group_name_H-M   'P 1'
#
loop_
_entity.id
_entity.type
_entity.pdbx_description
1 polymer ?
#
loop_
_entity_poly.entity_id
_entity_poly.type
_entity_poly.pdbx_seq_one_letter_code
_entity_poly.pdbx_strand_id
1 'polypeptide(L)'
;MIKKEAEGYLVSVKGAKMEAFLSNRELSSDVEELEIGDTREFYVLKEENNDDPMQLSLKRIAFAQAWAQLNDAKIQGDTILAKVVSTVKGGVLVDVADLKGFIPSSQLRTGTPFEGLIDQKIEVKVLEADPKKNKLILSQRQAVAEQRDQVVDNVLSSLEEDQIVKGNVVRITDFGAFVDINGIDGLLPISEISWQRIKHPSDVLTLGDTIEVKIIKIDNELKRISLSLKRMGENPWQQIEGQFE
;
A
#
# COMPACT_ATOMS: atom_id res chain seq x y z
N MET A 1 33.25 20.57 -4.73
CA MET A 1 32.91 21.94 -4.31
C MET A 1 34.18 22.67 -3.89
N ILE A 2 34.32 23.96 -4.23
CA ILE A 2 35.55 24.77 -3.94
C ILE A 2 35.27 25.78 -2.84
N LYS A 3 34.18 26.53 -2.90
CA LYS A 3 33.91 27.65 -2.01
C LYS A 3 32.39 27.86 -1.81
N LYS A 4 32.01 28.23 -0.59
CA LYS A 4 30.66 28.68 -0.25
C LYS A 4 30.60 30.20 -0.34
N GLU A 5 29.60 30.75 -1.01
CA GLU A 5 29.30 32.17 -1.12
C GLU A 5 27.91 32.48 -0.55
N ALA A 6 27.58 33.77 -0.38
CA ALA A 6 26.29 34.17 0.22
C ALA A 6 25.09 33.70 -0.59
N GLU A 7 25.18 33.64 -1.91
CA GLU A 7 24.08 33.30 -2.80
C GLU A 7 24.15 31.85 -3.37
N GLY A 8 25.22 31.09 -3.06
CA GLY A 8 25.42 29.76 -3.60
C GLY A 8 26.81 29.19 -3.35
N TYR A 9 27.19 28.29 -4.23
CA TYR A 9 28.44 27.54 -4.15
C TYR A 9 29.21 27.61 -5.46
N LEU A 10 30.53 27.74 -5.37
CA LEU A 10 31.42 27.59 -6.49
C LEU A 10 31.89 26.14 -6.57
N VAL A 11 31.78 25.56 -7.76
CA VAL A 11 32.07 24.15 -8.02
C VAL A 11 33.07 24.07 -9.19
N SER A 12 34.14 23.30 -9.01
CA SER A 12 35.00 22.92 -10.14
C SER A 12 34.36 21.78 -10.93
N VAL A 13 34.12 22.00 -12.20
CA VAL A 13 33.62 21.01 -13.13
C VAL A 13 34.76 20.51 -14.00
N LYS A 14 34.91 19.19 -14.08
CA LYS A 14 35.94 18.56 -14.90
C LYS A 14 35.73 18.91 -16.39
N GLY A 15 36.65 19.63 -16.97
CA GLY A 15 36.57 20.06 -18.38
C GLY A 15 36.07 21.49 -18.61
N ALA A 16 35.56 22.18 -17.59
CA ALA A 16 35.22 23.60 -17.66
C ALA A 16 36.48 24.47 -17.49
N LYS A 17 36.51 25.63 -18.14
CA LYS A 17 37.61 26.61 -18.02
C LYS A 17 37.45 27.53 -16.81
N MET A 18 36.19 27.75 -16.41
CA MET A 18 35.81 28.61 -15.29
C MET A 18 35.14 27.78 -14.18
N GLU A 19 35.12 28.33 -12.99
CA GLU A 19 34.35 27.76 -11.87
C GLU A 19 32.84 27.89 -12.17
N ALA A 20 32.07 26.81 -11.94
CA ALA A 20 30.66 26.82 -12.13
C ALA A 20 29.95 27.33 -10.88
N PHE A 21 28.80 27.97 -11.05
CA PHE A 21 28.00 28.50 -9.95
C PHE A 21 26.73 27.65 -9.72
N LEU A 22 26.53 27.25 -8.47
CA LEU A 22 25.32 26.57 -7.99
C LEU A 22 24.58 27.50 -7.04
N SER A 23 23.44 28.04 -7.45
CA SER A 23 22.60 28.89 -6.61
C SER A 23 21.98 28.10 -5.45
N ASN A 24 21.79 28.73 -4.28
CA ASN A 24 21.06 28.16 -3.14
C ASN A 24 19.63 27.73 -3.50
N ARG A 25 19.01 28.34 -4.51
CA ARG A 25 17.67 27.99 -4.99
C ARG A 25 17.61 26.69 -5.78
N GLU A 26 18.77 26.27 -6.31
CA GLU A 26 18.95 25.06 -7.12
C GLU A 26 19.51 23.89 -6.32
N LEU A 27 19.58 24.02 -4.99
CA LEU A 27 19.83 22.92 -4.07
C LEU A 27 18.58 22.03 -3.98
N SER A 28 18.79 20.73 -3.87
CA SER A 28 17.71 19.79 -3.55
C SER A 28 17.38 19.85 -2.06
N SER A 29 16.12 19.62 -1.69
CA SER A 29 15.68 19.56 -0.29
C SER A 29 16.38 18.47 0.54
N ASP A 30 16.91 17.44 -0.12
CA ASP A 30 17.68 16.36 0.53
C ASP A 30 19.10 16.79 0.91
N VAL A 31 19.55 17.98 0.46
CA VAL A 31 20.90 18.48 0.67
C VAL A 31 20.83 19.79 1.43
N GLU A 32 20.93 19.72 2.76
CA GLU A 32 20.94 20.92 3.61
C GLU A 32 22.21 21.76 3.43
N GLU A 33 23.37 21.12 3.34
CA GLU A 33 24.65 21.80 3.08
C GLU A 33 25.59 20.93 2.25
N LEU A 34 26.41 21.59 1.41
CA LEU A 34 27.52 20.96 0.68
C LEU A 34 28.81 21.26 1.40
N GLU A 35 29.66 20.26 1.60
CA GLU A 35 31.00 20.43 2.19
C GLU A 35 32.05 20.65 1.13
N ILE A 36 33.12 21.37 1.50
CA ILE A 36 34.28 21.59 0.61
C ILE A 36 34.95 20.24 0.37
N GLY A 37 35.13 19.89 -0.90
CA GLY A 37 35.69 18.60 -1.31
C GLY A 37 34.66 17.59 -1.79
N ASP A 38 33.37 17.83 -1.56
CA ASP A 38 32.31 16.97 -2.08
C ASP A 38 32.35 16.89 -3.60
N THR A 39 32.17 15.67 -4.11
CA THR A 39 32.04 15.39 -5.55
C THR A 39 30.67 14.83 -5.83
N ARG A 40 29.88 15.51 -6.66
CA ARG A 40 28.52 15.11 -7.04
C ARG A 40 28.28 15.37 -8.52
N GLU A 41 27.23 14.75 -9.04
CA GLU A 41 26.73 15.04 -10.38
C GLU A 41 25.81 16.26 -10.34
N PHE A 42 25.92 17.12 -11.35
CA PHE A 42 25.13 18.34 -11.49
C PHE A 42 24.50 18.42 -12.87
N TYR A 43 23.30 18.96 -12.94
CA TYR A 43 22.69 19.31 -14.21
C TYR A 43 23.15 20.70 -14.64
N VAL A 44 23.60 20.84 -15.90
CA VAL A 44 24.01 22.12 -16.46
C VAL A 44 22.76 22.86 -16.94
N LEU A 45 22.45 23.99 -16.29
CA LEU A 45 21.35 24.87 -16.68
C LEU A 45 21.75 25.78 -17.84
N LYS A 46 22.97 26.33 -17.73
CA LYS A 46 23.55 27.23 -18.73
C LYS A 46 25.02 26.86 -18.86
N GLU A 47 25.47 26.69 -20.10
CA GLU A 47 26.89 26.50 -20.39
C GLU A 47 27.69 27.77 -20.17
N GLU A 48 28.98 27.60 -19.90
CA GLU A 48 29.88 28.77 -19.74
C GLU A 48 29.96 29.56 -21.04
N ASN A 49 29.94 30.90 -20.93
CA ASN A 49 30.23 31.83 -21.98
C ASN A 49 31.43 32.70 -21.55
N ASN A 50 32.01 33.49 -22.47
CA ASN A 50 33.21 34.29 -22.19
C ASN A 50 33.09 35.19 -20.96
N ASP A 51 31.86 35.60 -20.58
CA ASP A 51 31.59 36.55 -19.50
C ASP A 51 30.77 35.94 -18.35
N ASP A 52 30.14 34.78 -18.55
CA ASP A 52 29.25 34.16 -17.56
C ASP A 52 29.74 32.76 -17.15
N PRO A 53 29.77 32.46 -15.84
CA PRO A 53 30.10 31.12 -15.37
C PRO A 53 28.97 30.11 -15.69
N MET A 54 29.36 28.84 -15.84
CA MET A 54 28.41 27.74 -15.96
C MET A 54 27.46 27.70 -14.75
N GLN A 55 26.16 27.59 -15.02
CA GLN A 55 25.13 27.45 -13.96
C GLN A 55 24.73 26.02 -13.80
N LEU A 56 24.68 25.55 -12.54
CA LEU A 56 24.39 24.18 -12.15
C LEU A 56 23.09 24.09 -11.35
N SER A 57 22.47 22.91 -11.39
CA SER A 57 21.32 22.58 -10.58
C SER A 57 21.42 21.14 -10.06
N LEU A 58 21.25 20.96 -8.76
CA LEU A 58 21.01 19.67 -8.12
C LEU A 58 19.52 19.29 -8.15
N LYS A 59 18.67 20.31 -8.02
CA LYS A 59 17.22 20.11 -8.00
C LYS A 59 16.69 19.43 -9.26
N ARG A 60 17.26 19.73 -10.43
CA ARG A 60 16.86 19.09 -11.69
C ARG A 60 17.28 17.63 -11.78
N ILE A 61 18.41 17.26 -11.21
CA ILE A 61 18.82 15.84 -11.12
C ILE A 61 17.90 15.09 -10.17
N ALA A 62 17.68 15.62 -8.97
CA ALA A 62 16.77 15.04 -8.00
C ALA A 62 15.36 14.87 -8.59
N PHE A 63 14.88 15.87 -9.31
CA PHE A 63 13.60 15.82 -10.01
C PHE A 63 13.56 14.70 -11.07
N ALA A 64 14.59 14.57 -11.90
CA ALA A 64 14.66 13.52 -12.91
C ALA A 64 14.77 12.12 -12.28
N GLN A 65 15.55 11.98 -11.21
CA GLN A 65 15.66 10.73 -10.47
C GLN A 65 14.37 10.34 -9.76
N ALA A 66 13.67 11.29 -9.15
CA ALA A 66 12.37 11.06 -8.52
C ALA A 66 11.33 10.58 -9.55
N TRP A 67 11.28 11.18 -10.75
CA TRP A 67 10.39 10.71 -11.82
C TRP A 67 10.79 9.31 -12.33
N ALA A 68 12.07 9.00 -12.43
CA ALA A 68 12.53 7.67 -12.82
C ALA A 68 12.09 6.63 -11.77
N GLN A 69 12.31 6.89 -10.48
CA GLN A 69 11.88 6.02 -9.38
C GLN A 69 10.35 5.82 -9.37
N LEU A 70 9.57 6.90 -9.59
CA LEU A 70 8.11 6.79 -9.65
C LEU A 70 7.63 5.98 -10.87
N ASN A 71 8.32 6.08 -11.99
CA ASN A 71 8.00 5.29 -13.17
C ASN A 71 8.35 3.81 -12.96
N ASP A 72 9.48 3.52 -12.31
CA ASP A 72 9.87 2.16 -11.95
C ASP A 72 8.89 1.56 -10.93
N ALA A 73 8.51 2.30 -9.90
CA ALA A 73 7.47 1.90 -8.95
C ALA A 73 6.12 1.64 -9.62
N LYS A 74 5.76 2.42 -10.65
CA LYS A 74 4.56 2.16 -11.46
C LYS A 74 4.66 0.86 -12.24
N ILE A 75 5.81 0.55 -12.84
CA ILE A 75 6.02 -0.68 -13.64
C ILE A 75 6.04 -1.91 -12.74
N GLN A 76 6.71 -1.82 -11.60
CA GLN A 76 6.80 -2.92 -10.62
C GLN A 76 5.52 -3.06 -9.78
N GLY A 77 4.70 -2.02 -9.76
CA GLY A 77 3.49 -1.97 -8.95
C GLY A 77 3.77 -1.72 -7.47
N ASP A 78 4.92 -1.15 -7.13
CA ASP A 78 5.32 -0.92 -5.75
C ASP A 78 4.46 0.14 -5.05
N THR A 79 4.30 -0.06 -3.75
CA THR A 79 3.64 0.91 -2.88
C THR A 79 4.66 1.92 -2.37
N ILE A 80 4.33 3.20 -2.49
CA ILE A 80 5.16 4.31 -2.05
C ILE A 80 4.48 5.12 -0.95
N LEU A 81 5.26 5.79 -0.12
CA LEU A 81 4.76 6.71 0.91
C LEU A 81 4.60 8.12 0.33
N ALA A 82 3.42 8.69 0.49
CA ALA A 82 3.11 10.05 0.10
C ALA A 82 2.64 10.87 1.31
N LYS A 83 3.13 12.10 1.44
CA LYS A 83 2.69 13.01 2.48
C LYS A 83 1.53 13.86 1.96
N VAL A 84 0.40 13.89 2.66
CA VAL A 84 -0.75 14.73 2.29
C VAL A 84 -0.46 16.18 2.65
N VAL A 85 -0.50 17.05 1.66
CA VAL A 85 -0.21 18.49 1.82
C VAL A 85 -1.49 19.31 1.97
N SER A 86 -2.48 19.02 1.15
CA SER A 86 -3.74 19.76 1.16
C SER A 86 -4.89 18.97 0.55
N THR A 87 -6.10 19.39 0.87
CA THR A 87 -7.33 18.83 0.33
C THR A 87 -7.93 19.77 -0.71
N VAL A 88 -8.48 19.24 -1.77
CA VAL A 88 -9.14 20.00 -2.85
C VAL A 88 -10.48 19.39 -3.21
N LYS A 89 -11.30 20.11 -4.00
CA LYS A 89 -12.66 19.71 -4.43
C LYS A 89 -12.69 18.42 -5.24
N GLY A 90 -12.01 17.48 -5.17
CA GLY A 90 -12.02 16.22 -5.96
C GLY A 90 -11.01 15.22 -5.50
N GLY A 91 -10.30 15.50 -4.42
CA GLY A 91 -9.28 14.61 -3.89
C GLY A 91 -8.31 15.32 -2.97
N VAL A 92 -7.12 14.76 -2.86
CA VAL A 92 -6.04 15.31 -2.03
C VAL A 92 -4.78 15.54 -2.86
N LEU A 93 -4.05 16.59 -2.51
CA LEU A 93 -2.71 16.85 -3.02
C LEU A 93 -1.70 16.26 -2.05
N VAL A 94 -0.76 15.52 -2.59
CA VAL A 94 0.29 14.84 -1.84
C VAL A 94 1.66 15.23 -2.37
N ASP A 95 2.66 15.12 -1.52
CA ASP A 95 4.07 15.29 -1.84
C ASP A 95 4.76 13.93 -1.78
N VAL A 96 5.52 13.61 -2.82
CA VAL A 96 6.33 12.40 -2.94
C VAL A 96 7.68 12.80 -3.49
N ALA A 97 8.72 12.75 -2.67
CA ALA A 97 10.09 13.13 -3.06
C ALA A 97 10.15 14.49 -3.77
N ASP A 98 9.55 15.53 -3.16
CA ASP A 98 9.41 16.89 -3.70
C ASP A 98 8.57 17.03 -4.98
N LEU A 99 7.90 15.98 -5.40
CA LEU A 99 6.96 15.99 -6.50
C LEU A 99 5.52 16.08 -6.00
N LYS A 100 4.75 16.98 -6.60
CA LYS A 100 3.34 17.11 -6.26
C LYS A 100 2.50 16.09 -7.02
N GLY A 101 1.85 15.20 -6.26
CA GLY A 101 0.91 14.22 -6.77
C GLY A 101 -0.54 14.57 -6.42
N PHE A 102 -1.46 13.97 -7.15
CA PHE A 102 -2.90 14.10 -6.91
C PHE A 102 -3.53 12.72 -6.73
N ILE A 103 -4.34 12.58 -5.69
CA ILE A 103 -5.16 11.39 -5.46
C ILE A 103 -6.62 11.78 -5.61
N PRO A 104 -7.32 11.30 -6.65
CA PRO A 104 -8.75 11.53 -6.80
C PRO A 104 -9.54 10.96 -5.61
N SER A 105 -10.66 11.56 -5.28
CA SER A 105 -11.54 11.08 -4.19
C SER A 105 -12.00 9.63 -4.37
N SER A 106 -12.20 9.19 -5.61
CA SER A 106 -12.53 7.81 -5.95
C SER A 106 -11.40 6.80 -5.69
N GLN A 107 -10.16 7.28 -5.56
CA GLN A 107 -8.96 6.50 -5.31
C GLN A 107 -8.47 6.60 -3.85
N LEU A 108 -9.19 7.30 -3.01
CA LEU A 108 -9.00 7.30 -1.56
C LEU A 108 -9.73 6.13 -0.91
N ARG A 109 -9.30 5.76 0.30
CA ARG A 109 -10.01 4.76 1.11
C ARG A 109 -11.40 5.28 1.47
N THR A 110 -12.41 4.45 1.27
CA THR A 110 -13.81 4.78 1.57
C THR A 110 -13.99 5.09 3.06
N GLY A 111 -14.67 6.19 3.37
CA GLY A 111 -15.02 6.55 4.77
C GLY A 111 -13.98 7.38 5.53
N THR A 112 -12.87 7.77 4.91
CA THR A 112 -11.88 8.65 5.57
C THR A 112 -12.25 10.12 5.31
N PRO A 113 -12.49 10.93 6.34
CA PRO A 113 -12.71 12.37 6.17
C PRO A 113 -11.42 13.02 5.67
N PHE A 114 -11.52 13.81 4.59
CA PHE A 114 -10.36 14.43 3.92
C PHE A 114 -9.57 15.37 4.84
N GLU A 115 -10.26 16.04 5.76
CA GLU A 115 -9.67 17.02 6.67
C GLU A 115 -8.69 16.41 7.68
N GLY A 116 -8.89 15.15 8.05
CA GLY A 116 -8.00 14.41 8.97
C GLY A 116 -6.74 13.84 8.31
N LEU A 117 -6.61 13.91 6.99
CA LEU A 117 -5.48 13.35 6.27
C LEU A 117 -4.29 14.32 6.13
N ILE A 118 -4.49 15.61 6.37
CA ILE A 118 -3.44 16.63 6.21
C ILE A 118 -2.24 16.29 7.12
N ASP A 119 -1.04 16.42 6.59
CA ASP A 119 0.24 16.08 7.20
C ASP A 119 0.47 14.58 7.50
N GLN A 120 -0.47 13.71 7.16
CA GLN A 120 -0.29 12.26 7.31
C GLN A 120 0.49 11.69 6.14
N LYS A 121 1.30 10.67 6.43
CA LYS A 121 1.93 9.82 5.42
C LYS A 121 0.98 8.67 5.10
N ILE A 122 0.63 8.53 3.85
CA ILE A 122 -0.25 7.48 3.35
C ILE A 122 0.46 6.64 2.30
N GLU A 123 0.15 5.37 2.28
CA GLU A 123 0.64 4.44 1.27
C GLU A 123 -0.21 4.53 0.01
N VAL A 124 0.45 4.68 -1.12
CA VAL A 124 -0.21 4.89 -2.41
C VAL A 124 0.53 4.14 -3.52
N LYS A 125 -0.19 3.83 -4.58
CA LYS A 125 0.36 3.33 -5.84
C LYS A 125 0.29 4.36 -6.95
N VAL A 126 1.25 4.29 -7.85
CA VAL A 126 1.33 5.20 -8.99
C VAL A 126 0.39 4.70 -10.10
N LEU A 127 -0.65 5.47 -10.41
CA LEU A 127 -1.54 5.20 -11.55
C LEU A 127 -0.99 5.81 -12.83
N GLU A 128 -0.59 7.06 -12.79
CA GLU A 128 -0.08 7.79 -13.94
C GLU A 128 1.10 8.67 -13.51
N ALA A 129 2.20 8.56 -14.22
CA ALA A 129 3.39 9.41 -14.06
C ALA A 129 3.77 9.97 -15.43
N ASP A 130 3.60 11.26 -15.63
CA ASP A 130 3.98 11.99 -16.85
C ASP A 130 4.90 13.15 -16.50
N PRO A 131 6.22 12.97 -16.63
CA PRO A 131 7.20 14.02 -16.34
C PRO A 131 7.04 15.27 -17.22
N LYS A 132 6.59 15.10 -18.47
CA LYS A 132 6.45 16.21 -19.42
C LYS A 132 5.32 17.16 -19.04
N LYS A 133 4.24 16.62 -18.48
CA LYS A 133 3.07 17.38 -18.02
C LYS A 133 3.13 17.70 -16.53
N ASN A 134 4.18 17.26 -15.85
CA ASN A 134 4.29 17.33 -14.37
C ASN A 134 3.04 16.76 -13.68
N LYS A 135 2.51 15.64 -14.21
CA LYS A 135 1.27 15.02 -13.78
C LYS A 135 1.57 13.69 -13.09
N LEU A 136 1.24 13.61 -11.81
CA LEU A 136 1.38 12.41 -10.99
C LEU A 136 0.02 12.09 -10.36
N ILE A 137 -0.59 10.99 -10.77
CA ILE A 137 -1.85 10.48 -10.20
C ILE A 137 -1.56 9.22 -9.42
N LEU A 138 -2.08 9.18 -8.21
CA LEU A 138 -1.83 8.13 -7.23
C LEU A 138 -3.15 7.52 -6.74
N SER A 139 -3.08 6.31 -6.17
CA SER A 139 -4.21 5.59 -5.60
C SER A 139 -3.85 5.00 -4.24
N GLN A 140 -4.55 5.40 -3.21
CA GLN A 140 -4.51 4.77 -1.90
C GLN A 140 -5.31 3.46 -1.90
N ARG A 141 -6.44 3.46 -2.61
CA ARG A 141 -7.33 2.29 -2.67
C ARG A 141 -6.62 1.05 -3.21
N GLN A 142 -5.80 1.19 -4.24
CA GLN A 142 -5.04 0.06 -4.81
C GLN A 142 -3.96 -0.43 -3.86
N ALA A 143 -3.24 0.47 -3.18
CA ALA A 143 -2.23 0.10 -2.19
C ALA A 143 -2.85 -0.71 -1.04
N VAL A 144 -3.97 -0.23 -0.47
CA VAL A 144 -4.68 -0.91 0.61
C VAL A 144 -5.28 -2.26 0.15
N ALA A 145 -5.81 -2.33 -1.08
CA ALA A 145 -6.37 -3.57 -1.61
C ALA A 145 -5.30 -4.65 -1.74
N GLU A 146 -4.12 -4.30 -2.26
CA GLU A 146 -3.03 -5.24 -2.42
C GLU A 146 -2.41 -5.68 -1.08
N GLN A 147 -2.26 -4.77 -0.12
CA GLN A 147 -1.85 -5.16 1.23
C GLN A 147 -2.83 -6.16 1.85
N ARG A 148 -4.14 -5.91 1.69
CA ARG A 148 -5.16 -6.85 2.13
C ARG A 148 -5.01 -8.19 1.45
N ASP A 149 -4.79 -8.20 0.13
CA ASP A 149 -4.60 -9.41 -0.65
C ASP A 149 -3.35 -10.18 -0.21
N GLN A 150 -2.24 -9.50 0.08
CA GLN A 150 -1.01 -10.13 0.60
C GLN A 150 -1.23 -10.72 2.00
N VAL A 151 -1.94 -10.01 2.88
CA VAL A 151 -2.29 -10.55 4.21
C VAL A 151 -3.16 -11.79 4.06
N VAL A 152 -4.17 -11.75 3.18
CA VAL A 152 -5.03 -12.89 2.88
C VAL A 152 -4.23 -14.07 2.36
N ASP A 153 -3.32 -13.87 1.40
CA ASP A 153 -2.48 -14.93 0.85
C ASP A 153 -1.54 -15.54 1.90
N ASN A 154 -0.96 -14.71 2.78
CA ASN A 154 -0.14 -15.20 3.89
C ASN A 154 -0.95 -16.02 4.89
N VAL A 155 -2.14 -15.56 5.24
CA VAL A 155 -3.04 -16.31 6.15
C VAL A 155 -3.49 -17.61 5.51
N LEU A 156 -3.91 -17.60 4.22
CA LEU A 156 -4.29 -18.82 3.49
C LEU A 156 -3.15 -19.83 3.45
N SER A 157 -1.91 -19.37 3.26
CA SER A 157 -0.71 -20.23 3.24
C SER A 157 -0.37 -20.83 4.61
N SER A 158 -0.84 -20.21 5.69
CA SER A 158 -0.63 -20.69 7.07
C SER A 158 -1.74 -21.61 7.57
N LEU A 159 -2.86 -21.69 6.83
CA LEU A 159 -4.00 -22.54 7.19
C LEU A 159 -3.89 -23.88 6.46
N GLU A 160 -4.23 -24.93 7.16
CA GLU A 160 -4.27 -26.30 6.64
C GLU A 160 -5.72 -26.84 6.63
N GLU A 161 -6.00 -27.73 5.68
CA GLU A 161 -7.26 -28.46 5.70
C GLU A 161 -7.33 -29.33 6.97
N ASP A 162 -8.51 -29.53 7.50
CA ASP A 162 -8.80 -30.21 8.76
C ASP A 162 -8.34 -29.49 10.05
N GLN A 163 -7.75 -28.29 9.94
CA GLN A 163 -7.39 -27.47 11.09
C GLN A 163 -8.62 -26.85 11.78
N ILE A 164 -8.59 -26.79 13.12
CA ILE A 164 -9.58 -26.08 13.91
C ILE A 164 -9.10 -24.66 14.16
N VAL A 165 -9.94 -23.69 13.82
CA VAL A 165 -9.65 -22.27 13.96
C VAL A 165 -10.81 -21.55 14.63
N LYS A 166 -10.50 -20.44 15.31
CA LYS A 166 -11.52 -19.51 15.84
C LYS A 166 -11.85 -18.45 14.82
N GLY A 167 -13.13 -18.21 14.63
CA GLY A 167 -13.61 -17.16 13.75
C GLY A 167 -14.82 -16.44 14.35
N ASN A 168 -15.06 -15.22 13.85
CA ASN A 168 -16.20 -14.41 14.27
C ASN A 168 -17.27 -14.41 13.20
N VAL A 169 -18.53 -14.62 13.59
CA VAL A 169 -19.68 -14.58 12.67
C VAL A 169 -19.93 -13.12 12.28
N VAL A 170 -19.62 -12.78 11.02
CA VAL A 170 -19.76 -11.40 10.50
C VAL A 170 -21.05 -11.19 9.72
N ARG A 171 -21.62 -12.26 9.16
CA ARG A 171 -22.83 -12.18 8.35
C ARG A 171 -23.57 -13.52 8.33
N ILE A 172 -24.88 -13.47 8.39
CA ILE A 172 -25.76 -14.64 8.30
C ILE A 172 -26.64 -14.47 7.07
N THR A 173 -26.79 -15.53 6.27
CA THR A 173 -27.61 -15.60 5.07
C THR A 173 -28.43 -16.90 5.08
N ASP A 174 -29.45 -17.04 4.20
CA ASP A 174 -30.32 -18.19 4.14
C ASP A 174 -29.59 -19.52 3.86
N PHE A 175 -28.45 -19.47 3.16
CA PHE A 175 -27.68 -20.65 2.78
C PHE A 175 -26.50 -20.96 3.71
N GLY A 176 -26.19 -20.07 4.67
CA GLY A 176 -25.06 -20.25 5.59
C GLY A 176 -24.63 -18.98 6.31
N ALA A 177 -23.55 -19.08 7.06
CA ALA A 177 -22.93 -17.95 7.76
C ALA A 177 -21.55 -17.66 7.18
N PHE A 178 -21.19 -16.37 7.16
CA PHE A 178 -19.84 -15.94 6.89
C PHE A 178 -19.12 -15.71 8.22
N VAL A 179 -17.96 -16.33 8.33
CA VAL A 179 -17.12 -16.29 9.53
C VAL A 179 -15.78 -15.68 9.16
N ASP A 180 -15.41 -14.61 9.82
CA ASP A 180 -14.10 -13.97 9.64
C ASP A 180 -13.03 -14.77 10.40
N ILE A 181 -12.03 -15.20 9.67
CA ILE A 181 -10.85 -15.90 10.20
C ILE A 181 -9.63 -15.04 9.87
N ASN A 182 -9.20 -14.22 10.81
CA ASN A 182 -8.03 -13.35 10.65
C ASN A 182 -8.07 -12.46 9.40
N GLY A 183 -9.24 -11.93 9.04
CA GLY A 183 -9.43 -11.05 7.88
C GLY A 183 -9.84 -11.77 6.59
N ILE A 184 -10.09 -13.09 6.65
CA ILE A 184 -10.59 -13.88 5.52
C ILE A 184 -12.02 -14.34 5.79
N ASP A 185 -12.90 -14.14 4.80
CA ASP A 185 -14.27 -14.59 4.88
C ASP A 185 -14.37 -16.10 4.59
N GLY A 186 -14.62 -16.89 5.61
CA GLY A 186 -14.95 -18.31 5.49
C GLY A 186 -16.46 -18.52 5.35
N LEU A 187 -16.87 -19.41 4.45
CA LEU A 187 -18.27 -19.83 4.30
C LEU A 187 -18.54 -21.06 5.15
N LEU A 188 -19.49 -20.94 6.06
CA LEU A 188 -20.06 -22.05 6.84
C LEU A 188 -21.46 -22.38 6.29
N PRO A 189 -21.61 -23.38 5.41
CA PRO A 189 -22.91 -23.74 4.83
C PRO A 189 -23.88 -24.24 5.91
N ILE A 190 -25.19 -24.07 5.71
CA ILE A 190 -26.22 -24.52 6.64
C ILE A 190 -26.13 -26.02 6.95
N SER A 191 -25.70 -26.82 5.95
CA SER A 191 -25.51 -28.28 6.09
C SER A 191 -24.33 -28.65 7.01
N GLU A 192 -23.40 -27.75 7.23
CA GLU A 192 -22.19 -27.94 8.03
C GLU A 192 -22.27 -27.26 9.41
N ILE A 193 -23.40 -26.60 9.74
CA ILE A 193 -23.63 -25.97 11.04
C ILE A 193 -24.03 -26.97 12.10
N SER A 194 -25.01 -27.86 11.79
CA SER A 194 -25.56 -28.81 12.75
C SER A 194 -25.89 -30.14 12.11
N TRP A 195 -25.89 -31.23 12.92
CA TRP A 195 -26.40 -32.53 12.57
C TRP A 195 -27.93 -32.56 12.53
N GLN A 196 -28.59 -31.65 13.29
CA GLN A 196 -30.04 -31.49 13.26
C GLN A 196 -30.45 -30.59 12.10
N ARG A 197 -31.64 -30.87 11.55
CA ARG A 197 -32.19 -30.04 10.47
C ARG A 197 -32.63 -28.70 11.02
N ILE A 198 -31.86 -27.67 10.72
CA ILE A 198 -32.18 -26.28 11.03
C ILE A 198 -32.81 -25.60 9.81
N LYS A 199 -33.73 -24.67 10.06
CA LYS A 199 -34.42 -23.92 8.98
C LYS A 199 -33.58 -22.71 8.53
N HIS A 200 -32.91 -22.08 9.46
CA HIS A 200 -32.09 -20.91 9.20
C HIS A 200 -30.82 -20.92 10.08
N PRO A 201 -29.67 -20.44 9.59
CA PRO A 201 -28.46 -20.40 10.40
C PRO A 201 -28.57 -19.58 11.69
N SER A 202 -29.43 -18.55 11.72
CA SER A 202 -29.70 -17.76 12.93
C SER A 202 -30.37 -18.52 14.07
N ASP A 203 -30.86 -19.74 13.84
CA ASP A 203 -31.40 -20.57 14.89
C ASP A 203 -30.30 -21.10 15.85
N VAL A 204 -29.06 -21.10 15.37
CA VAL A 204 -27.87 -21.64 16.09
C VAL A 204 -26.75 -20.62 16.27
N LEU A 205 -26.64 -19.65 15.35
CA LEU A 205 -25.55 -18.67 15.34
C LEU A 205 -26.07 -17.26 15.50
N THR A 206 -25.33 -16.42 16.21
CA THR A 206 -25.62 -14.99 16.39
C THR A 206 -24.52 -14.15 15.69
N LEU A 207 -24.91 -13.00 15.15
CA LEU A 207 -23.93 -12.04 14.63
C LEU A 207 -22.98 -11.58 15.73
N GLY A 208 -21.68 -11.65 15.46
CA GLY A 208 -20.63 -11.27 16.42
C GLY A 208 -20.16 -12.40 17.33
N ASP A 209 -20.75 -13.60 17.26
CA ASP A 209 -20.31 -14.75 18.03
C ASP A 209 -18.92 -15.21 17.57
N THR A 210 -18.07 -15.54 18.52
CA THR A 210 -16.80 -16.23 18.27
C THR A 210 -17.03 -17.72 18.36
N ILE A 211 -16.83 -18.41 17.25
CA ILE A 211 -17.04 -19.86 17.15
C ILE A 211 -15.75 -20.56 16.74
N GLU A 212 -15.57 -21.79 17.21
CA GLU A 212 -14.52 -22.67 16.69
C GLU A 212 -15.09 -23.45 15.51
N VAL A 213 -14.36 -23.48 14.42
CA VAL A 213 -14.77 -24.13 13.18
C VAL A 213 -13.62 -24.93 12.58
N LYS A 214 -13.94 -26.01 11.91
CA LYS A 214 -12.99 -26.86 11.20
C LYS A 214 -12.95 -26.45 9.73
N ILE A 215 -11.75 -26.30 9.17
CA ILE A 215 -11.53 -26.03 7.75
C ILE A 215 -11.76 -27.30 6.96
N ILE A 216 -12.69 -27.27 5.99
CA ILE A 216 -12.95 -28.40 5.09
C ILE A 216 -12.10 -28.30 3.82
N LYS A 217 -12.05 -27.09 3.24
CA LYS A 217 -11.40 -26.82 1.97
C LYS A 217 -10.93 -25.38 1.90
N ILE A 218 -9.74 -25.20 1.35
CA ILE A 218 -9.15 -23.88 1.06
C ILE A 218 -9.16 -23.69 -0.45
N ASP A 219 -9.81 -22.63 -0.93
CA ASP A 219 -9.82 -22.24 -2.33
C ASP A 219 -8.90 -21.00 -2.48
N ASN A 220 -7.68 -21.24 -2.95
CA ASN A 220 -6.69 -20.21 -3.13
C ASN A 220 -7.00 -19.25 -4.30
N GLU A 221 -7.72 -19.72 -5.33
CA GLU A 221 -8.08 -18.89 -6.48
C GLU A 221 -9.17 -17.88 -6.13
N LEU A 222 -10.20 -18.35 -5.43
CA LEU A 222 -11.33 -17.51 -4.99
C LEU A 222 -11.05 -16.82 -3.64
N LYS A 223 -9.91 -17.11 -3.00
CA LYS A 223 -9.55 -16.61 -1.65
C LYS A 223 -10.67 -16.85 -0.63
N ARG A 224 -11.22 -18.07 -0.63
CA ARG A 224 -12.34 -18.49 0.21
C ARG A 224 -12.04 -19.77 0.96
N ILE A 225 -12.57 -19.86 2.17
CA ILE A 225 -12.44 -21.04 3.04
C ILE A 225 -13.82 -21.63 3.27
N SER A 226 -13.95 -22.95 3.10
CA SER A 226 -15.14 -23.69 3.46
C SER A 226 -14.97 -24.26 4.86
N LEU A 227 -15.96 -24.02 5.72
CA LEU A 227 -15.91 -24.32 7.14
C LEU A 227 -16.97 -25.33 7.53
N SER A 228 -16.73 -26.06 8.63
CA SER A 228 -17.70 -26.94 9.29
C SER A 228 -17.65 -26.75 10.81
N LEU A 229 -18.79 -26.58 11.41
CA LEU A 229 -19.01 -26.69 12.85
C LEU A 229 -19.32 -28.14 13.24
N LYS A 230 -20.07 -28.82 12.38
CA LYS A 230 -20.52 -30.20 12.55
C LYS A 230 -19.37 -31.19 12.71
N ARG A 231 -18.28 -31.03 11.98
CA ARG A 231 -17.09 -31.91 12.04
C ARG A 231 -16.19 -31.70 13.23
N MET A 232 -16.51 -30.75 14.11
CA MET A 232 -15.83 -30.57 15.39
C MET A 232 -16.40 -31.48 16.51
N GLY A 233 -17.69 -31.78 16.43
CA GLY A 233 -18.31 -32.73 17.35
C GLY A 233 -18.08 -34.18 16.90
N GLU A 234 -17.93 -35.09 17.86
CA GLU A 234 -17.96 -36.52 17.56
C GLU A 234 -19.29 -36.87 16.83
N ASN A 235 -19.17 -37.65 15.78
CA ASN A 235 -20.33 -38.09 15.01
C ASN A 235 -21.26 -38.87 15.96
N PRO A 236 -22.51 -38.38 16.22
CA PRO A 236 -23.42 -39.08 17.14
C PRO A 236 -23.67 -40.53 16.75
N TRP A 237 -23.48 -40.88 15.49
CA TRP A 237 -23.64 -42.24 14.99
C TRP A 237 -22.46 -43.18 15.32
N GLN A 238 -21.26 -42.66 15.56
CA GLN A 238 -20.11 -43.48 15.99
C GLN A 238 -20.22 -43.93 17.46
N GLN A 239 -20.97 -43.22 18.29
CA GLN A 239 -21.25 -43.63 19.67
C GLN A 239 -22.29 -44.75 19.74
N ILE A 240 -23.09 -44.94 18.69
CA ILE A 240 -24.12 -45.98 18.67
C ILE A 240 -23.53 -47.33 18.24
N GLU A 241 -22.52 -47.37 17.41
CA GLU A 241 -21.87 -48.63 17.00
C GLU A 241 -21.11 -49.32 18.15
N GLY A 242 -20.66 -48.58 19.17
CA GLY A 242 -20.00 -49.12 20.36
C GLY A 242 -20.95 -49.61 21.47
N GLN A 243 -22.27 -49.46 21.33
CA GLN A 243 -23.27 -49.92 22.33
C GLN A 243 -24.02 -51.19 21.94
N PHE A 244 -23.71 -51.79 20.80
CA PHE A 244 -24.35 -53.01 20.32
C PHE A 244 -23.37 -54.19 20.13
N GLU A 245 -22.29 -54.26 20.94
CA GLU A 245 -21.53 -55.50 21.19
C GLU A 245 -21.80 -56.02 22.60
#